data_219feb31032d41534a6168e1825a9b92
#
_entry.id   219feb31032d41534a6168e1825a9b92
#
_cell.length_a   1.000
_cell.length_b   1.000
_cell.length_c   1.000
_cell.angle_alpha   90.00
_cell.angle_beta   90.00
_cell.angle_gamma   90.00
#
_symmetry.space_group_name_H-M   'P 1'
#
loop_
_entity.id
_entity.type
_entity.pdbx_description
1 polymer ?
#
loop_
_entity_poly.entity_id
_entity_poly.type
_entity_poly.pdbx_seq_one_letter_code
_entity_poly.pdbx_strand_id
1 'polypeptide(L)'
;MKKIRKSLLLFAALATIILNTDCSGQSAKPSDKVSKESAGNNYKVTFIELGSVRCIPCQQMQPIMKSVKEKYGTQVDVVFHDVWTEAGAPYAKQFGIQAIPTQIFLDKDGKEYYRHVGYFPEEELVKVLQMKG
;
A
#
# COMPACT_ATOMS: atom_id res chain seq x y z
N MET A 1 45.06 51.19 35.25
CA MET A 1 44.25 52.26 35.87
C MET A 1 42.80 52.10 35.43
N LYS A 2 41.92 52.19 36.41
CA LYS A 2 40.45 52.41 36.36
C LYS A 2 39.62 51.25 35.80
N LYS A 3 39.02 50.46 36.70
CA LYS A 3 37.80 50.67 37.54
C LYS A 3 36.50 50.51 36.72
N ILE A 4 35.80 49.37 37.04
CA ILE A 4 34.57 49.27 37.84
C ILE A 4 33.31 49.59 37.05
N ARG A 5 32.35 48.66 36.99
CA ARG A 5 31.16 48.48 37.84
C ARG A 5 30.25 47.43 37.20
N LYS A 6 30.06 46.31 37.79
CA LYS A 6 28.83 45.97 38.52
C LYS A 6 27.56 46.59 37.95
N SER A 7 26.72 45.76 37.38
CA SER A 7 25.30 45.89 37.53
C SER A 7 24.62 44.53 37.45
N LEU A 8 24.24 44.11 38.58
CA LEU A 8 23.40 43.02 38.92
C LEU A 8 21.95 43.43 38.59
N LEU A 9 21.29 42.76 37.67
CA LEU A 9 19.86 42.81 37.58
C LEU A 9 19.33 41.40 37.36
N LEU A 10 18.82 40.86 38.47
CA LEU A 10 17.87 39.76 38.48
C LEU A 10 16.65 40.14 37.64
N PHE A 11 16.34 39.35 36.65
CA PHE A 11 14.99 39.22 36.15
C PHE A 11 14.59 37.75 36.23
N ALA A 12 13.87 37.47 37.28
CA ALA A 12 13.05 36.28 37.38
C ALA A 12 11.91 36.41 36.38
N ALA A 13 11.97 35.65 35.29
CA ALA A 13 10.83 35.49 34.42
C ALA A 13 10.29 34.06 34.59
N LEU A 14 9.11 34.00 35.18
CA LEU A 14 8.28 32.82 35.32
C LEU A 14 8.13 32.13 33.96
N ALA A 15 8.65 30.92 33.86
CA ALA A 15 8.31 30.03 32.77
C ALA A 15 6.94 29.41 33.07
N THR A 16 5.90 29.96 32.48
CA THR A 16 4.61 29.30 32.39
C THR A 16 4.70 28.12 31.43
N ILE A 17 4.75 26.93 31.97
CA ILE A 17 4.62 25.69 31.23
C ILE A 17 3.15 25.57 30.82
N ILE A 18 2.86 25.87 29.56
CA ILE A 18 1.58 25.56 28.95
C ILE A 18 1.65 24.08 28.54
N LEU A 19 1.03 23.21 29.32
CA LEU A 19 0.70 21.85 28.90
C LEU A 19 -0.44 21.96 27.88
N ASN A 20 -0.09 22.00 26.61
CA ASN A 20 -1.04 21.72 25.55
C ASN A 20 -1.16 20.21 25.37
N THR A 21 -2.11 19.62 26.07
CA THR A 21 -2.62 18.29 25.76
C THR A 21 -3.54 18.41 24.55
N ASP A 22 -2.96 18.46 23.37
CA ASP A 22 -3.70 18.28 22.12
C ASP A 22 -3.91 16.79 21.88
N CYS A 23 -5.06 16.32 22.33
CA CYS A 23 -5.55 14.99 22.01
C CYS A 23 -6.27 15.09 20.65
N SER A 24 -5.51 15.34 19.59
CA SER A 24 -6.00 15.22 18.22
C SER A 24 -5.99 13.75 17.83
N GLY A 25 -7.17 13.16 17.86
CA GLY A 25 -7.43 11.87 17.22
C GLY A 25 -7.13 11.96 15.72
N GLN A 26 -5.92 11.62 15.35
CA GLN A 26 -5.58 11.40 13.95
C GLN A 26 -6.16 10.06 13.51
N SER A 27 -7.33 10.20 12.87
CA SER A 27 -7.85 9.19 11.97
C SER A 27 -6.75 8.88 10.95
N ALA A 28 -6.13 7.72 11.08
CA ALA A 28 -5.09 7.27 10.16
C ALA A 28 -5.72 7.08 8.78
N LYS A 29 -5.54 8.07 7.91
CA LYS A 29 -5.69 7.92 6.48
C LYS A 29 -4.75 6.80 6.04
N PRO A 30 -5.20 5.82 5.22
CA PRO A 30 -4.29 4.86 4.62
C PRO A 30 -3.24 5.62 3.82
N SER A 31 -2.01 5.47 4.23
CA SER A 31 -0.86 6.13 3.65
C SER A 31 -0.66 5.68 2.20
N ASP A 32 -0.76 6.61 1.27
CA ASP A 32 -0.35 6.52 -0.13
C ASP A 32 1.16 6.22 -0.25
N LYS A 33 1.52 4.96 -0.10
CA LYS A 33 2.85 4.47 -0.46
C LYS A 33 2.80 3.01 -0.89
N VAL A 34 1.95 2.69 -1.87
CA VAL A 34 2.21 1.55 -2.74
C VAL A 34 3.21 2.04 -3.77
N SER A 35 4.46 1.88 -3.41
CA SER A 35 5.54 2.51 -4.11
C SER A 35 6.30 1.54 -4.97
N LYS A 36 6.59 2.05 -6.14
CA LYS A 36 7.92 2.02 -6.76
C LYS A 36 8.64 0.67 -6.85
N GLU A 37 7.98 -0.38 -7.28
CA GLU A 37 8.71 -1.52 -7.83
C GLU A 37 8.41 -1.77 -9.33
N SER A 38 7.58 -0.96 -9.94
CA SER A 38 7.41 -0.92 -11.40
C SER A 38 8.17 0.26 -12.03
N ALA A 39 9.43 0.44 -11.61
CA ALA A 39 10.31 1.45 -12.18
C ALA A 39 10.74 1.04 -13.61
N GLY A 40 10.01 1.46 -14.61
CA GLY A 40 10.43 1.39 -16.01
C GLY A 40 9.43 0.82 -17.02
N ASN A 41 8.38 0.16 -16.61
CA ASN A 41 7.34 -0.35 -17.51
C ASN A 41 6.11 0.55 -17.47
N ASN A 42 5.67 0.99 -18.65
CA ASN A 42 4.51 1.85 -18.80
C ASN A 42 3.21 1.02 -18.75
N TYR A 43 3.05 0.22 -17.69
CA TYR A 43 1.82 -0.54 -17.47
C TYR A 43 0.64 0.39 -17.24
N LYS A 44 -0.50 0.01 -17.78
CA LYS A 44 -1.79 0.71 -17.56
C LYS A 44 -2.48 0.23 -16.30
N VAL A 45 -2.28 -1.05 -15.96
CA VAL A 45 -2.90 -1.72 -14.82
C VAL A 45 -1.86 -2.56 -14.10
N THR A 46 -1.90 -2.56 -12.76
CA THR A 46 -1.24 -3.57 -11.93
C THR A 46 -2.31 -4.49 -11.35
N PHE A 47 -2.23 -5.77 -11.68
CA PHE A 47 -3.05 -6.83 -11.11
C PHE A 47 -2.28 -7.56 -10.02
N ILE A 48 -2.71 -7.39 -8.76
CA ILE A 48 -2.08 -7.99 -7.59
C ILE A 48 -2.96 -9.12 -7.08
N GLU A 49 -2.39 -10.32 -7.00
CA GLU A 49 -2.99 -11.49 -6.34
C GLU A 49 -2.37 -11.68 -4.97
N LEU A 50 -3.17 -11.60 -3.92
CA LEU A 50 -2.78 -11.91 -2.55
C LEU A 50 -3.35 -13.27 -2.19
N GLY A 51 -2.49 -14.26 -2.11
CA GLY A 51 -2.91 -15.65 -1.95
C GLY A 51 -1.85 -16.49 -1.25
N SER A 52 -1.91 -17.80 -1.40
CA SER A 52 -0.84 -18.73 -1.02
C SER A 52 -0.81 -19.91 -1.96
N VAL A 53 0.39 -20.42 -2.24
CA VAL A 53 0.59 -21.65 -3.03
C VAL A 53 0.00 -22.90 -2.35
N ARG A 54 -0.35 -22.81 -1.07
CA ARG A 54 -0.98 -23.89 -0.29
C ARG A 54 -2.51 -23.76 -0.16
N CYS A 55 -3.09 -22.71 -0.69
CA CYS A 55 -4.51 -22.44 -0.67
C CYS A 55 -5.17 -22.95 -1.96
N ILE A 56 -6.12 -23.84 -1.88
CA ILE A 56 -6.74 -24.48 -3.07
C ILE A 56 -7.38 -23.45 -4.02
N PRO A 57 -8.26 -22.53 -3.59
CA PRO A 57 -8.80 -21.53 -4.51
C PRO A 57 -7.74 -20.57 -5.07
N CYS A 58 -6.65 -20.33 -4.34
CA CYS A 58 -5.52 -19.53 -4.85
C CYS A 58 -4.77 -20.28 -5.97
N GLN A 59 -4.64 -21.61 -5.85
CA GLN A 59 -4.03 -22.42 -6.91
C GLN A 59 -4.83 -22.36 -8.21
N GLN A 60 -6.14 -22.23 -8.13
CA GLN A 60 -7.00 -22.06 -9.30
C GLN A 60 -6.81 -20.73 -10.00
N MET A 61 -6.29 -19.72 -9.29
CA MET A 61 -5.92 -18.42 -9.87
C MET A 61 -4.61 -18.46 -10.66
N GLN A 62 -3.71 -19.41 -10.39
CA GLN A 62 -2.39 -19.48 -11.03
C GLN A 62 -2.46 -19.56 -12.57
N PRO A 63 -3.28 -20.46 -13.19
CA PRO A 63 -3.41 -20.50 -14.65
C PRO A 63 -4.01 -19.21 -15.22
N ILE A 64 -4.93 -18.55 -14.48
CA ILE A 64 -5.52 -17.28 -14.88
C ILE A 64 -4.48 -16.18 -14.89
N MET A 65 -3.67 -16.06 -13.83
CA MET A 65 -2.56 -15.09 -13.77
C MET A 65 -1.57 -15.30 -14.92
N LYS A 66 -1.23 -16.57 -15.20
CA LYS A 66 -0.35 -16.92 -16.32
C LYS A 66 -0.94 -16.47 -17.64
N SER A 67 -2.21 -16.80 -17.89
CA SER A 67 -2.96 -16.41 -19.11
C SER A 67 -2.99 -14.88 -19.29
N VAL A 68 -3.31 -14.15 -18.21
CA VAL A 68 -3.33 -12.68 -18.21
C VAL A 68 -1.95 -12.11 -18.54
N LYS A 69 -0.90 -12.64 -17.92
CA LYS A 69 0.48 -12.20 -18.17
C LYS A 69 0.91 -12.48 -19.61
N GLU A 70 0.53 -13.60 -20.20
CA GLU A 70 0.84 -13.95 -21.58
C GLU A 70 0.08 -13.08 -22.59
N LYS A 71 -1.20 -12.80 -22.34
CA LYS A 71 -2.06 -12.04 -23.25
C LYS A 71 -1.90 -10.53 -23.12
N TYR A 72 -1.68 -10.03 -21.92
CA TYR A 72 -1.72 -8.60 -21.59
C TYR A 72 -0.44 -8.05 -20.96
N GLY A 73 0.63 -8.83 -20.85
CA GLY A 73 1.85 -8.50 -20.12
C GLY A 73 2.61 -7.26 -20.60
N THR A 74 2.24 -6.66 -21.73
CA THR A 74 2.75 -5.35 -22.15
C THR A 74 1.97 -4.18 -21.55
N GLN A 75 0.77 -4.42 -21.02
CA GLN A 75 -0.15 -3.41 -20.48
C GLN A 75 -0.52 -3.67 -19.01
N VAL A 76 -0.38 -4.93 -18.56
CA VAL A 76 -0.76 -5.37 -17.21
C VAL A 76 0.44 -5.96 -16.52
N ASP A 77 0.81 -5.37 -15.40
CA ASP A 77 1.77 -5.96 -14.47
C ASP A 77 1.04 -6.96 -13.56
N VAL A 78 1.46 -8.23 -13.59
CA VAL A 78 0.84 -9.29 -12.78
C VAL A 78 1.77 -9.64 -11.63
N VAL A 79 1.34 -9.33 -10.40
CA VAL A 79 2.10 -9.49 -9.17
C VAL A 79 1.42 -10.51 -8.27
N PHE A 80 2.19 -11.43 -7.70
CA PHE A 80 1.71 -12.41 -6.71
C PHE A 80 2.44 -12.25 -5.38
N HIS A 81 1.69 -12.19 -4.30
CA HIS A 81 2.24 -12.23 -2.94
C HIS A 81 1.70 -13.45 -2.20
N ASP A 82 2.58 -14.38 -1.82
CA ASP A 82 2.22 -15.48 -0.91
C ASP A 82 2.20 -14.94 0.52
N VAL A 83 1.01 -14.56 0.97
CA VAL A 83 0.79 -13.91 2.28
C VAL A 83 0.94 -14.86 3.47
N TRP A 84 1.17 -16.15 3.23
CA TRP A 84 1.51 -17.14 4.26
C TRP A 84 3.03 -17.34 4.41
N THR A 85 3.82 -16.53 3.73
CA THR A 85 5.27 -16.46 3.91
C THR A 85 5.65 -15.21 4.68
N GLU A 86 6.83 -15.22 5.29
CA GLU A 86 7.38 -14.06 6.00
C GLU A 86 7.51 -12.84 5.06
N ALA A 87 7.95 -13.07 3.84
CA ALA A 87 8.11 -12.02 2.82
C ALA A 87 6.77 -11.45 2.33
N GLY A 88 5.73 -12.29 2.22
CA GLY A 88 4.42 -11.87 1.69
C GLY A 88 3.44 -11.37 2.76
N ALA A 89 3.59 -11.78 4.02
CA ALA A 89 2.68 -11.40 5.10
C ALA A 89 2.47 -9.88 5.28
N PRO A 90 3.49 -9.01 5.10
CA PRO A 90 3.30 -7.56 5.19
C PRO A 90 2.29 -7.01 4.19
N TYR A 91 2.18 -7.60 3.00
CA TYR A 91 1.24 -7.16 1.96
C TYR A 91 -0.22 -7.42 2.35
N ALA A 92 -0.51 -8.49 3.10
CA ALA A 92 -1.86 -8.73 3.63
C ALA A 92 -2.33 -7.56 4.50
N LYS A 93 -1.46 -7.05 5.36
CA LYS A 93 -1.73 -5.87 6.21
C LYS A 93 -1.79 -4.58 5.39
N GLN A 94 -0.85 -4.40 4.47
CA GLN A 94 -0.76 -3.22 3.61
C GLN A 94 -2.03 -3.01 2.80
N PHE A 95 -2.56 -4.09 2.19
CA PHE A 95 -3.78 -4.05 1.40
C PHE A 95 -5.06 -4.29 2.22
N GLY A 96 -4.93 -4.52 3.52
CA GLY A 96 -6.06 -4.71 4.43
C GLY A 96 -6.95 -5.90 4.06
N ILE A 97 -6.37 -6.99 3.53
CA ILE A 97 -7.14 -8.17 3.15
C ILE A 97 -7.56 -8.97 4.38
N GLN A 98 -8.73 -9.61 4.30
CA GLN A 98 -9.28 -10.44 5.38
C GLN A 98 -9.42 -11.90 4.97
N ALA A 99 -9.31 -12.21 3.69
CA ALA A 99 -9.40 -13.55 3.14
C ALA A 99 -8.51 -13.70 1.92
N ILE A 100 -8.18 -14.93 1.54
CA ILE A 100 -7.44 -15.29 0.34
C ILE A 100 -8.23 -16.33 -0.49
N PRO A 101 -8.10 -16.27 -1.81
CA PRO A 101 -7.39 -15.24 -2.59
C PRO A 101 -8.12 -13.89 -2.57
N THR A 102 -7.37 -12.80 -2.66
CA THR A 102 -7.90 -11.47 -2.92
C THR A 102 -7.13 -10.84 -4.08
N GLN A 103 -7.86 -10.35 -5.07
CA GLN A 103 -7.34 -9.66 -6.23
C GLN A 103 -7.53 -8.16 -6.07
N ILE A 104 -6.47 -7.39 -6.35
CA ILE A 104 -6.48 -5.93 -6.30
C ILE A 104 -6.00 -5.39 -7.63
N PHE A 105 -6.71 -4.41 -8.16
CA PHE A 105 -6.41 -3.78 -9.43
C PHE A 105 -6.09 -2.31 -9.21
N LEU A 106 -4.88 -1.92 -9.59
CA LEU A 106 -4.41 -0.56 -9.51
C LEU A 106 -4.30 0.02 -10.92
N ASP A 107 -4.66 1.30 -11.07
CA ASP A 107 -4.43 2.03 -12.31
C ASP A 107 -2.96 2.46 -12.47
N LYS A 108 -2.64 3.13 -13.57
CA LYS A 108 -1.29 3.63 -13.89
C LYS A 108 -0.69 4.56 -12.81
N ASP A 109 -1.54 5.17 -11.99
CA ASP A 109 -1.15 6.07 -10.92
C ASP A 109 -1.02 5.33 -9.56
N GLY A 110 -1.19 4.00 -9.56
CA GLY A 110 -1.12 3.15 -8.37
C GLY A 110 -2.37 3.22 -7.49
N LYS A 111 -3.46 3.78 -7.99
CA LYS A 111 -4.71 3.90 -7.27
C LYS A 111 -5.57 2.66 -7.48
N GLU A 112 -6.04 2.06 -6.38
CA GLU A 112 -6.98 0.94 -6.42
C GLU A 112 -8.31 1.39 -7.03
N TYR A 113 -8.77 0.67 -8.05
CA TYR A 113 -10.05 0.92 -8.70
C TYR A 113 -11.00 -0.28 -8.65
N TYR A 114 -10.48 -1.48 -8.34
CA TYR A 114 -11.29 -2.67 -8.18
C TYR A 114 -10.66 -3.67 -7.23
N ARG A 115 -11.50 -4.45 -6.54
CA ARG A 115 -11.11 -5.52 -5.64
C ARG A 115 -12.09 -6.67 -5.73
N HIS A 116 -11.58 -7.91 -5.71
CA HIS A 116 -12.39 -9.12 -5.64
C HIS A 116 -11.83 -10.06 -4.56
N VAL A 117 -12.69 -10.82 -3.90
CA VAL A 117 -12.32 -11.81 -2.89
C VAL A 117 -12.85 -13.17 -3.31
N GLY A 118 -11.99 -14.18 -3.28
CA GLY A 118 -12.30 -15.55 -3.71
C GLY A 118 -11.78 -15.83 -5.13
N TYR A 119 -12.16 -16.98 -5.65
CA TYR A 119 -11.87 -17.36 -7.04
C TYR A 119 -12.51 -16.37 -8.02
N PHE A 120 -11.74 -15.91 -9.00
CA PHE A 120 -12.17 -14.93 -9.99
C PHE A 120 -12.02 -15.50 -11.39
N PRO A 121 -13.13 -15.83 -12.09
CA PRO A 121 -13.06 -16.35 -13.45
C PRO A 121 -12.34 -15.39 -14.41
N GLU A 122 -11.54 -15.94 -15.33
CA GLU A 122 -10.73 -15.12 -16.27
C GLU A 122 -11.59 -14.12 -17.06
N GLU A 123 -12.76 -14.54 -17.53
CA GLU A 123 -13.66 -13.66 -18.31
C GLU A 123 -14.10 -12.42 -17.52
N GLU A 124 -14.39 -12.59 -16.24
CA GLU A 124 -14.79 -11.50 -15.36
C GLU A 124 -13.59 -10.59 -15.05
N LEU A 125 -12.44 -11.20 -14.78
CA LEU A 125 -11.19 -10.50 -14.51
C LEU A 125 -10.78 -9.62 -15.70
N VAL A 126 -10.87 -10.15 -16.92
CA VAL A 126 -10.55 -9.39 -18.16
C VAL A 126 -11.44 -8.17 -18.34
N LYS A 127 -12.73 -8.26 -17.98
CA LYS A 127 -13.63 -7.09 -18.00
C LYS A 127 -13.13 -5.98 -17.05
N VAL A 128 -12.62 -6.37 -15.89
CA VAL A 128 -12.02 -5.41 -14.93
C VAL A 128 -10.76 -4.78 -15.49
N LEU A 129 -9.87 -5.55 -16.12
CA LEU A 129 -8.67 -5.01 -16.76
C LEU A 129 -9.01 -3.96 -17.81
N GLN A 130 -10.08 -4.20 -18.60
CA GLN A 130 -10.52 -3.29 -19.66
C GLN A 130 -11.11 -1.97 -19.17
N MET A 131 -11.44 -1.85 -17.86
CA MET A 131 -11.94 -0.58 -17.29
C MET A 131 -10.89 0.52 -17.31
N LYS A 132 -9.60 0.16 -17.33
CA LYS A 132 -8.46 1.10 -17.25
C LYS A 132 -7.35 0.81 -18.26
N GLY A 133 -7.49 -0.30 -19.02
CA GLY A 133 -6.53 -0.74 -20.03
C GLY A 133 -6.62 0.01 -21.37
#